data_c5b8165f1b3733d6b64db078a9f56309
#
_entry.id   c5b8165f1b3733d6b64db078a9f56309
#
_cell.length_a   1.000
_cell.length_b   1.000
_cell.length_c   1.000
_cell.angle_alpha   90.00
_cell.angle_beta   90.00
_cell.angle_gamma   90.00
#
_symmetry.space_group_name_H-M   'P 1'
#
loop_
_entity.id
_entity.type
_entity.pdbx_description
1 polymer ?
#
loop_
_entity_poly.entity_id
_entity_poly.type
_entity_poly.pdbx_seq_one_letter_code
_entity_poly.pdbx_strand_id
1 'polypeptide(L)'
;MTSPSWDPAQYQRYADERARPYRDLTARIRTPHPKSVVDLGCGPGTMTATLAERWPDARILGIDASRDMIAAAERHAVPGRVSFQVGDARRWSPETVDVIIANAVLQWVPEHDSLFPGWVAALPPEGALAFQVPRAKGFPVGEIFRRIAASPRWHDRLGTIAREAPRGAASPVRDVTEYVDVLSRLGMEVDAWDTTYVHVLEGADPVMDWFSGTGLRPYTDALRNDPAALADFRAEIAAELRGAFPPAPYGTLLPFPRIFVVAHRI
;
A
#
# COMPACT_ATOMS: atom_id res chain seq x y z
N MET A 1 16.61 -10.46 3.57
CA MET A 1 15.96 -9.28 4.16
C MET A 1 14.76 -9.76 4.96
N THR A 2 14.72 -9.49 6.25
CA THR A 2 13.55 -9.82 7.11
C THR A 2 12.40 -8.92 6.70
N SER A 3 11.24 -9.51 6.41
CA SER A 3 10.01 -8.75 6.15
C SER A 3 9.75 -7.80 7.32
N PRO A 4 9.38 -6.54 7.07
CA PRO A 4 9.05 -5.62 8.16
C PRO A 4 7.88 -6.20 8.96
N SER A 5 8.02 -6.29 10.29
CA SER A 5 6.90 -6.65 11.16
C SER A 5 5.93 -5.47 11.19
N TRP A 6 4.70 -5.66 10.76
CA TRP A 6 3.66 -4.63 10.77
C TRP A 6 2.88 -4.67 12.08
N ASP A 7 2.51 -3.50 12.63
CA ASP A 7 1.68 -3.41 13.83
C ASP A 7 0.21 -3.22 13.44
N PRO A 8 -0.65 -4.25 13.67
CA PRO A 8 -2.06 -4.18 13.34
C PRO A 8 -2.83 -3.09 14.10
N ALA A 9 -2.46 -2.81 15.36
CA ALA A 9 -3.16 -1.81 16.17
C ALA A 9 -2.92 -0.38 15.64
N GLN A 10 -1.67 -0.07 15.28
CA GLN A 10 -1.34 1.21 14.67
C GLN A 10 -1.97 1.36 13.28
N TYR A 11 -2.11 0.26 12.54
CA TYR A 11 -2.77 0.25 11.24
C TYR A 11 -4.26 0.56 11.36
N GLN A 12 -4.92 0.10 12.42
CA GLN A 12 -6.35 0.31 12.67
C GLN A 12 -6.71 1.76 13.04
N ARG A 13 -5.77 2.56 13.55
CA ARG A 13 -6.03 3.96 13.95
C ARG A 13 -6.59 4.82 12.81
N TYR A 14 -6.29 4.47 11.55
CA TYR A 14 -6.74 5.16 10.36
C TYR A 14 -7.49 4.20 9.42
N ALA A 15 -8.32 3.33 10.00
CA ALA A 15 -8.98 2.27 9.25
C ALA A 15 -9.97 2.82 8.21
N ASP A 16 -10.73 3.86 8.55
CA ASP A 16 -11.73 4.45 7.67
C ASP A 16 -11.08 5.18 6.48
N GLU A 17 -10.02 5.94 6.75
CA GLU A 17 -9.25 6.65 5.71
C GLU A 17 -8.55 5.66 4.77
N ARG A 18 -8.09 4.52 5.27
CA ARG A 18 -7.46 3.46 4.48
C ARG A 18 -8.47 2.60 3.73
N ALA A 19 -9.69 2.50 4.23
CA ALA A 19 -10.78 1.76 3.59
C ALA A 19 -11.33 2.48 2.36
N ARG A 20 -11.32 3.81 2.33
CA ARG A 20 -11.87 4.62 1.23
C ARG A 20 -11.21 4.28 -0.12
N PRO A 21 -9.88 4.27 -0.29
CA PRO A 21 -9.26 3.86 -1.55
C PRO A 21 -9.61 2.43 -1.97
N TYR A 22 -9.73 1.51 -1.03
CA TYR A 22 -10.11 0.14 -1.34
C TYR A 22 -11.53 0.04 -1.92
N ARG A 23 -12.48 0.76 -1.33
CA ARG A 23 -13.87 0.82 -1.83
C ARG A 23 -13.93 1.45 -3.22
N ASP A 24 -13.20 2.57 -3.44
CA ASP A 24 -13.17 3.26 -4.73
C ASP A 24 -12.54 2.39 -5.82
N LEU A 25 -11.47 1.64 -5.49
CA LEU A 25 -10.83 0.67 -6.37
C LEU A 25 -11.80 -0.45 -6.75
N THR A 26 -12.33 -1.13 -5.73
CA THR A 26 -13.15 -2.32 -5.95
C THR A 26 -14.48 -1.98 -6.64
N ALA A 27 -15.06 -0.80 -6.41
CA ALA A 27 -16.30 -0.35 -7.03
C ALA A 27 -16.22 -0.32 -8.58
N ARG A 28 -15.03 -0.17 -9.15
CA ARG A 28 -14.80 -0.12 -10.61
C ARG A 28 -14.53 -1.49 -11.25
N ILE A 29 -14.40 -2.55 -10.48
CA ILE A 29 -14.26 -3.90 -11.02
C ILE A 29 -15.59 -4.34 -11.60
N ARG A 30 -15.62 -4.64 -12.91
CA ARG A 30 -16.85 -4.97 -13.66
C ARG A 30 -17.11 -6.48 -13.76
N THR A 31 -16.19 -7.34 -13.30
CA THR A 31 -16.37 -8.80 -13.30
C THR A 31 -17.62 -9.17 -12.49
N PRO A 32 -18.70 -9.66 -13.12
CA PRO A 32 -20.02 -9.68 -12.47
C PRO A 32 -20.18 -10.83 -11.45
N HIS A 33 -19.65 -12.01 -11.76
CA HIS A 33 -19.82 -13.22 -10.97
C HIS A 33 -18.51 -14.00 -10.81
N PRO A 34 -17.44 -13.39 -10.23
CA PRO A 34 -16.19 -14.08 -10.03
C PRO A 34 -16.39 -15.30 -9.11
N LYS A 35 -15.71 -16.39 -9.38
CA LYS A 35 -15.68 -17.58 -8.53
C LYS A 35 -14.44 -17.61 -7.64
N SER A 36 -13.39 -16.91 -8.06
CA SER A 36 -12.12 -16.82 -7.36
C SER A 36 -11.62 -15.36 -7.32
N VAL A 37 -11.35 -14.87 -6.12
CA VAL A 37 -10.83 -13.51 -5.89
C VAL A 37 -9.61 -13.60 -4.98
N VAL A 38 -8.52 -12.94 -5.35
CA VAL A 38 -7.32 -12.86 -4.52
C VAL A 38 -7.02 -11.40 -4.18
N ASP A 39 -6.77 -11.14 -2.90
CA ASP A 39 -6.35 -9.84 -2.37
C ASP A 39 -4.89 -9.94 -1.90
N LEU A 40 -3.97 -9.42 -2.70
CA LEU A 40 -2.53 -9.40 -2.44
C LEU A 40 -2.17 -8.24 -1.52
N GLY A 41 -1.49 -8.52 -0.41
CA GLY A 41 -1.22 -7.57 0.65
C GLY A 41 -2.48 -7.23 1.45
N CYS A 42 -3.28 -8.25 1.79
CA CYS A 42 -4.58 -8.11 2.45
C CYS A 42 -4.52 -7.47 3.86
N GLY A 43 -3.32 -7.37 4.44
CA GLY A 43 -3.14 -6.86 5.80
C GLY A 43 -3.96 -7.64 6.83
N PRO A 44 -4.65 -6.96 7.78
CA PRO A 44 -5.44 -7.62 8.82
C PRO A 44 -6.80 -8.15 8.32
N GLY A 45 -7.02 -8.23 7.01
CA GLY A 45 -8.15 -8.91 6.38
C GLY A 45 -9.49 -8.17 6.42
N THR A 46 -9.57 -7.03 7.12
CA THR A 46 -10.84 -6.30 7.32
C THR A 46 -11.50 -5.89 6.01
N MET A 47 -10.70 -5.40 5.05
CA MET A 47 -11.23 -4.99 3.74
C MET A 47 -11.51 -6.19 2.83
N THR A 48 -10.63 -7.19 2.85
CA THR A 48 -10.81 -8.45 2.12
C THR A 48 -12.13 -9.13 2.46
N ALA A 49 -12.51 -9.13 3.74
CA ALA A 49 -13.76 -9.72 4.21
C ALA A 49 -15.02 -9.06 3.58
N THR A 50 -14.97 -7.75 3.27
CA THR A 50 -16.09 -7.04 2.64
C THR A 50 -16.38 -7.50 1.20
N LEU A 51 -15.41 -8.13 0.55
CA LEU A 51 -15.59 -8.71 -0.79
C LEU A 51 -16.61 -9.84 -0.80
N ALA A 52 -16.78 -10.55 0.33
CA ALA A 52 -17.75 -11.62 0.45
C ALA A 52 -19.21 -11.12 0.39
N GLU A 53 -19.47 -9.87 0.75
CA GLU A 53 -20.77 -9.25 0.59
C GLU A 53 -21.00 -8.85 -0.87
N ARG A 54 -19.93 -8.33 -1.52
CA ARG A 54 -19.98 -7.93 -2.93
C ARG A 54 -20.15 -9.12 -3.88
N TRP A 55 -19.43 -10.22 -3.62
CA TRP A 55 -19.43 -11.43 -4.45
C TRP A 55 -19.80 -12.67 -3.60
N PRO A 56 -21.11 -12.89 -3.37
CA PRO A 56 -21.59 -13.93 -2.46
C PRO A 56 -21.17 -15.36 -2.83
N ASP A 57 -20.90 -15.61 -4.12
CA ASP A 57 -20.53 -16.94 -4.64
C ASP A 57 -19.02 -17.11 -4.80
N ALA A 58 -18.21 -16.09 -4.52
CA ALA A 58 -16.77 -16.15 -4.71
C ALA A 58 -16.06 -16.86 -3.53
N ARG A 59 -14.98 -17.55 -3.86
CA ARG A 59 -13.92 -17.90 -2.90
C ARG A 59 -12.90 -16.78 -2.90
N ILE A 60 -12.66 -16.22 -1.71
CA ILE A 60 -11.79 -15.08 -1.53
C ILE A 60 -10.57 -15.53 -0.73
N LEU A 61 -9.38 -15.28 -1.26
CA LEU A 61 -8.12 -15.56 -0.62
C LEU A 61 -7.36 -14.25 -0.36
N GLY A 62 -7.15 -13.91 0.92
CA GLY A 62 -6.23 -12.84 1.31
C GLY A 62 -4.82 -13.38 1.49
N ILE A 63 -3.82 -12.73 0.89
CA ILE A 63 -2.41 -13.08 1.03
C ILE A 63 -1.64 -11.88 1.58
N ASP A 64 -0.84 -12.10 2.62
CA ASP A 64 0.08 -11.09 3.16
C ASP A 64 1.41 -11.73 3.57
N ALA A 65 2.51 -11.01 3.39
CA ALA A 65 3.83 -11.49 3.77
C ALA A 65 4.06 -11.49 5.30
N SER A 66 3.27 -10.72 6.05
CA SER A 66 3.35 -10.61 7.50
C SER A 66 2.51 -11.68 8.19
N ARG A 67 3.18 -12.53 9.00
CA ARG A 67 2.49 -13.51 9.86
C ARG A 67 1.54 -12.85 10.85
N ASP A 68 1.91 -11.68 11.39
CA ASP A 68 1.10 -10.95 12.37
C ASP A 68 -0.19 -10.40 11.71
N MET A 69 -0.10 -9.92 10.47
CA MET A 69 -1.26 -9.49 9.70
C MET A 69 -2.20 -10.65 9.42
N ILE A 70 -1.68 -11.81 8.98
CA ILE A 70 -2.50 -12.99 8.73
C ILE A 70 -3.13 -13.51 10.03
N ALA A 71 -2.39 -13.55 11.14
CA ALA A 71 -2.96 -13.92 12.44
C ALA A 71 -4.12 -13.01 12.85
N ALA A 72 -4.02 -11.69 12.56
CA ALA A 72 -5.13 -10.75 12.79
C ALA A 72 -6.27 -10.93 11.78
N ALA A 73 -5.99 -11.38 10.55
CA ALA A 73 -6.99 -11.58 9.49
C ALA A 73 -7.87 -12.81 9.74
N GLU A 74 -7.35 -13.84 10.40
CA GLU A 74 -8.06 -15.11 10.64
C GLU A 74 -9.42 -14.94 11.32
N ARG A 75 -9.61 -13.90 12.14
CA ARG A 75 -10.92 -13.57 12.74
C ARG A 75 -12.01 -13.23 11.72
N HIS A 76 -11.63 -12.93 10.50
CA HIS A 76 -12.51 -12.61 9.37
C HIS A 76 -12.69 -13.78 8.41
N ALA A 77 -12.06 -14.93 8.68
CA ALA A 77 -12.22 -16.11 7.86
C ALA A 77 -13.66 -16.63 7.89
N VAL A 78 -14.15 -17.06 6.73
CA VAL A 78 -15.46 -17.69 6.57
C VAL A 78 -15.26 -19.04 5.91
N PRO A 79 -15.56 -20.16 6.58
CA PRO A 79 -15.31 -21.50 6.04
C PRO A 79 -15.86 -21.68 4.62
N GLY A 80 -15.00 -22.11 3.71
CA GLY A 80 -15.33 -22.35 2.30
C GLY A 80 -15.47 -21.08 1.44
N ARG A 81 -15.35 -19.88 2.03
CA ARG A 81 -15.56 -18.61 1.30
C ARG A 81 -14.42 -17.60 1.45
N VAL A 82 -14.00 -17.30 2.67
CA VAL A 82 -12.91 -16.35 2.92
C VAL A 82 -11.80 -17.05 3.69
N SER A 83 -10.61 -17.04 3.16
CA SER A 83 -9.42 -17.61 3.79
C SER A 83 -8.23 -16.67 3.69
N PHE A 84 -7.26 -16.85 4.57
CA PHE A 84 -6.05 -16.03 4.61
C PHE A 84 -4.81 -16.91 4.62
N GLN A 85 -3.73 -16.44 3.98
CA GLN A 85 -2.50 -17.20 3.85
C GLN A 85 -1.29 -16.29 3.93
N VAL A 86 -0.25 -16.72 4.66
CA VAL A 86 1.05 -16.07 4.60
C VAL A 86 1.69 -16.35 3.25
N GLY A 87 2.02 -15.28 2.52
CA GLY A 87 2.63 -15.41 1.19
C GLY A 87 3.19 -14.08 0.68
N ASP A 88 4.12 -14.18 -0.24
CA ASP A 88 4.76 -13.03 -0.90
C ASP A 88 4.16 -12.83 -2.29
N ALA A 89 3.59 -11.67 -2.56
CA ALA A 89 3.02 -11.31 -3.86
C ALA A 89 4.01 -11.50 -5.03
N ARG A 90 5.32 -11.35 -4.79
CA ARG A 90 6.39 -11.57 -5.79
C ARG A 90 6.52 -13.03 -6.23
N ARG A 91 6.08 -13.96 -5.39
CA ARG A 91 6.18 -15.42 -5.62
C ARG A 91 4.83 -16.04 -5.87
N TRP A 92 3.77 -15.26 -5.74
CA TRP A 92 2.43 -15.78 -5.98
C TRP A 92 2.20 -15.91 -7.49
N SER A 93 1.84 -17.13 -7.91
CA SER A 93 1.58 -17.48 -9.30
C SER A 93 0.35 -18.38 -9.35
N PRO A 94 -0.82 -17.85 -9.70
CA PRO A 94 -2.05 -18.63 -9.82
C PRO A 94 -2.09 -19.41 -11.13
N GLU A 95 -2.81 -20.53 -11.14
CA GLU A 95 -3.18 -21.22 -12.40
C GLU A 95 -4.32 -20.46 -13.08
N THR A 96 -5.38 -20.14 -12.34
CA THR A 96 -6.53 -19.38 -12.81
C THR A 96 -7.14 -18.59 -11.65
N VAL A 97 -7.50 -17.33 -11.90
CA VAL A 97 -8.18 -16.46 -10.92
C VAL A 97 -9.01 -15.43 -11.66
N ASP A 98 -10.23 -15.15 -11.19
CA ASP A 98 -11.12 -14.20 -11.88
C ASP A 98 -10.80 -12.74 -11.55
N VAL A 99 -10.41 -12.45 -10.30
CA VAL A 99 -10.09 -11.10 -9.85
C VAL A 99 -8.84 -11.10 -8.98
N ILE A 100 -7.88 -10.26 -9.33
CA ILE A 100 -6.68 -9.96 -8.56
C ILE A 100 -6.81 -8.52 -8.04
N ILE A 101 -6.70 -8.34 -6.72
CA ILE A 101 -6.69 -7.04 -6.07
C ILE A 101 -5.34 -6.85 -5.39
N ALA A 102 -4.77 -5.63 -5.48
CA ALA A 102 -3.54 -5.26 -4.77
C ALA A 102 -3.63 -3.81 -4.28
N ASN A 103 -4.13 -3.61 -3.07
CA ASN A 103 -4.35 -2.28 -2.53
C ASN A 103 -3.20 -1.83 -1.61
N ALA A 104 -2.47 -0.80 -1.99
CA ALA A 104 -1.36 -0.21 -1.24
C ALA A 104 -0.25 -1.23 -0.88
N VAL A 105 0.07 -2.14 -1.79
CA VAL A 105 1.13 -3.14 -1.64
C VAL A 105 2.22 -3.02 -2.70
N LEU A 106 1.90 -2.71 -3.96
CA LEU A 106 2.86 -2.75 -5.07
C LEU A 106 3.97 -1.70 -4.96
N GLN A 107 3.79 -0.63 -4.21
CA GLN A 107 4.85 0.32 -3.88
C GLN A 107 6.01 -0.30 -3.07
N TRP A 108 5.79 -1.47 -2.46
CA TRP A 108 6.79 -2.23 -1.71
C TRP A 108 7.43 -3.35 -2.53
N VAL A 109 6.96 -3.55 -3.76
CA VAL A 109 7.41 -4.60 -4.68
C VAL A 109 8.19 -3.93 -5.81
N PRO A 110 9.53 -3.88 -5.75
CA PRO A 110 10.33 -3.40 -6.86
C PRO A 110 9.99 -4.20 -8.13
N GLU A 111 9.95 -3.52 -9.28
CA GLU A 111 9.68 -4.16 -10.57
C GLU A 111 8.36 -4.97 -10.62
N HIS A 112 7.33 -4.53 -9.86
CA HIS A 112 6.03 -5.23 -9.79
C HIS A 112 5.36 -5.37 -11.16
N ASP A 113 5.66 -4.52 -12.12
CA ASP A 113 5.21 -4.65 -13.50
C ASP A 113 5.73 -5.92 -14.19
N SER A 114 6.86 -6.49 -13.75
CA SER A 114 7.34 -7.79 -14.23
C SER A 114 6.42 -8.96 -13.83
N LEU A 115 5.55 -8.76 -12.84
CA LEU A 115 4.55 -9.75 -12.41
C LEU A 115 3.29 -9.72 -13.27
N PHE A 116 2.98 -8.60 -13.90
CA PHE A 116 1.74 -8.41 -14.67
C PHE A 116 1.54 -9.44 -15.78
N PRO A 117 2.55 -9.81 -16.61
CA PRO A 117 2.34 -10.83 -17.64
C PRO A 117 1.82 -12.17 -17.07
N GLY A 118 2.39 -12.63 -15.95
CA GLY A 118 1.95 -13.87 -15.30
C GLY A 118 0.55 -13.75 -14.70
N TRP A 119 0.24 -12.62 -14.07
CA TRP A 119 -1.07 -12.36 -13.50
C TRP A 119 -2.16 -12.23 -14.57
N VAL A 120 -1.88 -11.49 -15.64
CA VAL A 120 -2.81 -11.35 -16.77
C VAL A 120 -3.06 -12.69 -17.47
N ALA A 121 -2.02 -13.52 -17.63
CA ALA A 121 -2.20 -14.85 -18.24
C ALA A 121 -3.12 -15.77 -17.42
N ALA A 122 -3.18 -15.59 -16.11
CA ALA A 122 -4.04 -16.36 -15.20
C ALA A 122 -5.51 -15.89 -15.18
N LEU A 123 -5.80 -14.69 -15.71
CA LEU A 123 -7.17 -14.16 -15.77
C LEU A 123 -7.94 -14.83 -16.94
N PRO A 124 -9.19 -15.26 -16.73
CA PRO A 124 -10.09 -15.63 -17.83
C PRO A 124 -10.54 -14.39 -18.61
N PRO A 125 -11.25 -14.52 -19.75
CA PRO A 125 -11.99 -13.41 -20.36
C PRO A 125 -12.89 -12.73 -19.33
N GLU A 126 -12.96 -11.39 -19.35
CA GLU A 126 -13.66 -10.55 -18.37
C GLU A 126 -13.06 -10.58 -16.94
N GLY A 127 -11.97 -11.33 -16.70
CA GLY A 127 -11.21 -11.30 -15.47
C GLY A 127 -10.55 -9.94 -15.24
N ALA A 128 -10.27 -9.57 -13.99
CA ALA A 128 -9.77 -8.25 -13.63
C ALA A 128 -8.49 -8.27 -12.80
N LEU A 129 -7.57 -7.37 -13.11
CA LEU A 129 -6.47 -6.94 -12.27
C LEU A 129 -6.77 -5.52 -11.79
N ALA A 130 -6.90 -5.34 -10.48
CA ALA A 130 -7.18 -4.04 -9.87
C ALA A 130 -6.16 -3.69 -8.80
N PHE A 131 -5.52 -2.55 -8.91
CA PHE A 131 -4.59 -2.11 -7.87
C PHE A 131 -4.62 -0.60 -7.65
N GLN A 132 -4.22 -0.19 -6.46
CA GLN A 132 -3.95 1.19 -6.12
C GLN A 132 -2.63 1.32 -5.37
N VAL A 133 -1.93 2.42 -5.64
CA VAL A 133 -0.65 2.74 -5.01
C VAL A 133 -0.60 4.22 -4.60
N PRO A 134 0.06 4.57 -3.49
CA PRO A 134 0.37 5.96 -3.18
C PRO A 134 1.27 6.55 -4.27
N ARG A 135 0.94 7.73 -4.77
CA ARG A 135 1.80 8.45 -5.70
C ARG A 135 2.91 9.16 -4.94
N ALA A 136 4.16 8.69 -5.10
CA ALA A 136 5.32 9.28 -4.42
C ALA A 136 5.80 10.58 -5.07
N LYS A 137 5.66 10.70 -6.40
CA LYS A 137 6.12 11.86 -7.18
C LYS A 137 5.35 13.13 -6.78
N GLY A 138 6.07 14.15 -6.35
CA GLY A 138 5.49 15.42 -5.89
C GLY A 138 4.92 15.38 -4.46
N PHE A 139 5.06 14.27 -3.73
CA PHE A 139 4.63 14.16 -2.35
C PHE A 139 5.84 14.29 -1.40
N PRO A 140 5.88 15.33 -0.51
CA PRO A 140 7.13 15.74 0.14
C PRO A 140 7.61 14.81 1.26
N VAL A 141 6.74 13.98 1.84
CA VAL A 141 7.03 13.23 3.08
C VAL A 141 8.25 12.32 2.95
N GLY A 142 8.30 11.51 1.90
CA GLY A 142 9.44 10.60 1.67
C GLY A 142 10.74 11.35 1.41
N GLU A 143 10.68 12.51 0.76
CA GLU A 143 11.84 13.38 0.54
C GLU A 143 12.36 13.98 1.85
N ILE A 144 11.45 14.44 2.73
CA ILE A 144 11.79 14.94 4.06
C ILE A 144 12.53 13.88 4.86
N PHE A 145 11.98 12.65 4.95
CA PHE A 145 12.61 11.55 5.68
C PHE A 145 14.03 11.27 5.17
N ARG A 146 14.16 11.14 3.86
CA ARG A 146 15.41 10.81 3.21
C ARG A 146 16.45 11.92 3.39
N ARG A 147 16.07 13.19 3.21
CA ARG A 147 16.96 14.34 3.35
C ARG A 147 17.52 14.46 4.77
N ILE A 148 16.68 14.31 5.79
CA ILE A 148 17.13 14.33 7.19
C ILE A 148 18.04 13.14 7.46
N ALA A 149 17.66 11.93 7.08
CA ALA A 149 18.47 10.72 7.31
C ALA A 149 19.83 10.73 6.58
N ALA A 150 19.93 11.46 5.46
CA ALA A 150 21.18 11.65 4.72
C ALA A 150 22.03 12.84 5.24
N SER A 151 21.54 13.62 6.20
CA SER A 151 22.28 14.76 6.75
C SER A 151 23.54 14.32 7.50
N PRO A 152 24.56 15.20 7.69
CA PRO A 152 25.79 14.85 8.42
C PRO A 152 25.54 14.26 9.81
N ARG A 153 24.49 14.71 10.50
CA ARG A 153 24.12 14.21 11.82
C ARG A 153 23.69 12.73 11.81
N TRP A 154 22.99 12.30 10.78
CA TRP A 154 22.35 10.98 10.72
C TRP A 154 22.98 10.03 9.71
N HIS A 155 23.86 10.52 8.83
CA HIS A 155 24.42 9.78 7.71
C HIS A 155 25.04 8.43 8.10
N ASP A 156 25.81 8.39 9.17
CA ASP A 156 26.52 7.16 9.59
C ASP A 156 25.55 6.07 10.03
N ARG A 157 24.39 6.43 10.56
CA ARG A 157 23.39 5.50 11.11
C ARG A 157 22.27 5.20 10.11
N LEU A 158 21.83 6.19 9.34
CA LEU A 158 20.63 6.15 8.51
C LEU A 158 20.90 6.36 7.02
N GLY A 159 22.12 6.75 6.65
CA GLY A 159 22.46 7.10 5.27
C GLY A 159 22.28 5.95 4.29
N THR A 160 22.50 4.71 4.71
CA THR A 160 22.23 3.53 3.85
C THR A 160 20.74 3.39 3.58
N ILE A 161 19.89 3.49 4.62
CA ILE A 161 18.43 3.47 4.48
C ILE A 161 17.96 4.60 3.55
N ALA A 162 18.51 5.80 3.73
CA ALA A 162 18.19 6.95 2.89
C ALA A 162 18.57 6.75 1.41
N ARG A 163 19.67 6.04 1.13
CA ARG A 163 20.10 5.71 -0.24
C ARG A 163 19.22 4.65 -0.90
N GLU A 164 18.82 3.65 -0.14
CA GLU A 164 18.00 2.53 -0.61
C GLU A 164 16.50 2.91 -0.72
N ALA A 165 16.08 3.97 -0.03
CA ALA A 165 14.70 4.46 -0.12
C ALA A 165 14.36 4.89 -1.57
N PRO A 166 13.20 4.48 -2.10
CA PRO A 166 12.79 4.82 -3.45
C PRO A 166 12.77 6.34 -3.70
N ARG A 167 13.27 6.78 -4.85
CA ARG A 167 13.39 8.20 -5.23
C ARG A 167 12.75 8.45 -6.58
N GLY A 168 11.89 9.44 -6.70
CA GLY A 168 11.43 9.96 -7.99
C GLY A 168 11.26 8.90 -9.08
N ALA A 169 12.10 8.94 -10.13
CA ALA A 169 12.11 7.94 -11.19
C ALA A 169 12.59 6.53 -10.76
N ALA A 170 13.25 6.39 -9.60
CA ALA A 170 13.63 5.10 -9.02
C ALA A 170 12.54 4.56 -8.06
N SER A 171 11.42 5.28 -7.88
CA SER A 171 10.25 4.72 -7.22
C SER A 171 9.73 3.53 -8.03
N PRO A 172 9.35 2.41 -7.39
CA PRO A 172 8.68 1.34 -8.11
C PRO A 172 7.31 1.75 -8.66
N VAL A 173 6.73 2.84 -8.15
CA VAL A 173 5.44 3.36 -8.59
C VAL A 173 5.62 4.18 -9.86
N ARG A 174 4.95 3.76 -10.92
CA ARG A 174 4.91 4.44 -12.23
C ARG A 174 3.86 5.55 -12.23
N ASP A 175 3.95 6.44 -13.22
CA ASP A 175 2.86 7.38 -13.52
C ASP A 175 1.64 6.61 -14.12
N VAL A 176 0.46 7.19 -14.00
CA VAL A 176 -0.80 6.55 -14.43
C VAL A 176 -0.76 6.12 -15.90
N THR A 177 -0.20 6.96 -16.78
CA THR A 177 -0.10 6.68 -18.22
C THR A 177 0.85 5.52 -18.55
N GLU A 178 1.90 5.33 -17.74
CA GLU A 178 2.82 4.21 -17.90
C GLU A 178 2.15 2.87 -17.53
N TYR A 179 1.29 2.85 -16.49
CA TYR A 179 0.49 1.66 -16.17
C TYR A 179 -0.51 1.32 -17.28
N VAL A 180 -1.15 2.35 -17.87
CA VAL A 180 -2.02 2.14 -19.03
C VAL A 180 -1.27 1.51 -20.20
N ASP A 181 -0.09 2.04 -20.56
CA ASP A 181 0.72 1.50 -21.66
C ASP A 181 1.11 0.04 -21.43
N VAL A 182 1.66 -0.26 -20.22
CA VAL A 182 2.11 -1.62 -19.88
C VAL A 182 0.98 -2.63 -19.95
N LEU A 183 -0.19 -2.33 -19.36
CA LEU A 183 -1.31 -3.26 -19.31
C LEU A 183 -2.06 -3.37 -20.65
N SER A 184 -2.18 -2.27 -21.41
CA SER A 184 -2.77 -2.32 -22.74
C SER A 184 -1.95 -3.17 -23.70
N ARG A 185 -0.61 -3.16 -23.60
CA ARG A 185 0.27 -4.06 -24.38
C ARG A 185 0.10 -5.53 -24.00
N LEU A 186 -0.45 -5.83 -22.84
CA LEU A 186 -0.79 -7.20 -22.41
C LEU A 186 -2.22 -7.59 -22.82
N GLY A 187 -2.92 -6.80 -23.63
CA GLY A 187 -4.27 -7.09 -24.11
C GLY A 187 -5.36 -6.80 -23.08
N MET A 188 -5.14 -5.83 -22.19
CA MET A 188 -6.12 -5.43 -21.18
C MET A 188 -6.85 -4.16 -21.63
N GLU A 189 -8.15 -4.07 -21.34
CA GLU A 189 -8.90 -2.80 -21.30
C GLU A 189 -8.65 -2.13 -19.96
N VAL A 190 -8.09 -0.92 -19.96
CA VAL A 190 -7.58 -0.27 -18.74
C VAL A 190 -8.38 0.99 -18.42
N ASP A 191 -8.95 1.05 -17.20
CA ASP A 191 -9.46 2.25 -16.54
C ASP A 191 -8.46 2.68 -15.46
N ALA A 192 -7.83 3.83 -15.60
CA ALA A 192 -6.83 4.32 -14.66
C ALA A 192 -7.01 5.80 -14.35
N TRP A 193 -6.80 6.18 -13.08
CA TRP A 193 -6.99 7.55 -12.64
C TRP A 193 -6.12 7.92 -11.44
N ASP A 194 -5.94 9.22 -11.25
CA ASP A 194 -5.37 9.81 -10.04
C ASP A 194 -6.47 10.34 -9.12
N THR A 195 -6.30 10.17 -7.82
CA THR A 195 -7.17 10.79 -6.80
C THR A 195 -6.32 11.30 -5.65
N THR A 196 -6.62 12.50 -5.15
CA THR A 196 -6.03 13.00 -3.91
C THR A 196 -7.08 12.97 -2.81
N TYR A 197 -6.86 12.13 -1.79
CA TYR A 197 -7.65 12.16 -0.56
C TYR A 197 -7.08 13.22 0.36
N VAL A 198 -7.91 14.14 0.80
CA VAL A 198 -7.52 15.13 1.80
C VAL A 198 -8.01 14.63 3.16
N HIS A 199 -7.08 14.17 3.99
CA HIS A 199 -7.38 13.77 5.35
C HIS A 199 -7.24 14.98 6.27
N VAL A 200 -8.15 15.09 7.26
CA VAL A 200 -8.04 16.04 8.37
C VAL A 200 -7.56 15.25 9.57
N LEU A 201 -6.31 15.41 9.93
CA LEU A 201 -5.67 14.61 10.97
C LEU A 201 -5.59 15.42 12.27
N GLU A 202 -5.86 14.75 13.41
CA GLU A 202 -5.79 15.32 14.75
C GLU A 202 -4.55 14.82 15.50
N GLY A 203 -4.02 15.63 16.41
CA GLY A 203 -2.87 15.32 17.25
C GLY A 203 -1.74 16.34 17.16
N ALA A 204 -0.67 16.12 17.89
CA ALA A 204 0.49 17.02 17.95
C ALA A 204 1.34 16.95 16.68
N ASP A 205 1.59 15.74 16.19
CA ASP A 205 2.39 15.45 15.00
C ASP A 205 1.70 14.43 14.09
N PRO A 206 0.47 14.74 13.62
CA PRO A 206 -0.42 13.72 13.06
C PRO A 206 0.07 13.16 11.73
N VAL A 207 0.80 13.95 10.93
CA VAL A 207 1.41 13.45 9.68
C VAL A 207 2.55 12.47 9.98
N MET A 208 3.38 12.75 10.99
CA MET A 208 4.41 11.81 11.43
C MET A 208 3.78 10.50 11.95
N ASP A 209 2.71 10.61 12.74
CA ASP A 209 1.97 9.46 13.27
C ASP A 209 1.37 8.61 12.16
N TRP A 210 0.82 9.23 11.10
CA TRP A 210 0.33 8.53 9.92
C TRP A 210 1.38 7.61 9.28
N PHE A 211 2.63 8.10 9.17
CA PHE A 211 3.73 7.38 8.53
C PHE A 211 4.56 6.52 9.49
N SER A 212 4.33 6.60 10.81
CA SER A 212 5.11 5.86 11.83
C SER A 212 5.04 4.34 11.64
N GLY A 213 3.89 3.81 11.20
CA GLY A 213 3.73 2.39 10.90
C GLY A 213 4.17 1.97 9.50
N THR A 214 4.63 2.89 8.66
CA THR A 214 4.93 2.64 7.24
C THR A 214 6.27 3.26 6.83
N GLY A 215 6.27 4.37 6.11
CA GLY A 215 7.47 4.97 5.51
C GLY A 215 8.53 5.46 6.51
N LEU A 216 8.15 5.83 7.73
CA LEU A 216 9.11 6.26 8.76
C LEU A 216 9.77 5.06 9.49
N ARG A 217 9.12 3.90 9.48
CA ARG A 217 9.52 2.73 10.27
C ARG A 217 10.96 2.25 10.04
N PRO A 218 11.48 2.11 8.82
CA PRO A 218 12.86 1.66 8.62
C PRO A 218 13.89 2.51 9.38
N TYR A 219 13.66 3.81 9.44
CA TYR A 219 14.54 4.76 10.15
C TYR A 219 14.41 4.62 11.67
N THR A 220 13.19 4.51 12.19
CA THR A 220 12.96 4.37 13.63
C THR A 220 13.43 3.03 14.16
N ASP A 221 13.28 1.94 13.38
CA ASP A 221 13.79 0.61 13.75
C ASP A 221 15.32 0.59 13.83
N ALA A 222 16.01 1.32 12.97
CA ALA A 222 17.48 1.44 13.04
C ALA A 222 17.97 2.19 14.29
N LEU A 223 17.13 3.05 14.85
CA LEU A 223 17.43 3.84 16.06
C LEU A 223 16.84 3.25 17.35
N ARG A 224 16.11 2.15 17.31
CA ARG A 224 15.33 1.60 18.43
C ARG A 224 16.13 1.33 19.70
N ASN A 225 17.45 1.04 19.56
CA ASN A 225 18.34 0.74 20.68
C ASN A 225 18.99 2.00 21.30
N ASP A 226 18.65 3.20 20.79
CA ASP A 226 19.11 4.49 21.28
C ASP A 226 17.93 5.46 21.40
N PRO A 227 17.24 5.45 22.56
CA PRO A 227 16.04 6.27 22.76
C PRO A 227 16.26 7.78 22.59
N ALA A 228 17.45 8.29 22.94
CA ALA A 228 17.77 9.70 22.78
C ALA A 228 17.89 10.09 21.32
N ALA A 229 18.67 9.33 20.54
CA ALA A 229 18.78 9.56 19.11
C ALA A 229 17.43 9.37 18.37
N LEU A 230 16.62 8.39 18.78
CA LEU A 230 15.28 8.20 18.23
C LEU A 230 14.38 9.42 18.49
N ALA A 231 14.41 9.96 19.72
CA ALA A 231 13.64 11.16 20.08
C ALA A 231 14.08 12.38 19.26
N ASP A 232 15.39 12.59 19.14
CA ASP A 232 15.96 13.69 18.36
C ASP A 232 15.59 13.58 16.87
N PHE A 233 15.75 12.40 16.29
CA PHE A 233 15.38 12.16 14.89
C PHE A 233 13.89 12.42 14.64
N ARG A 234 13.01 11.92 15.53
CA ARG A 234 11.57 12.19 15.46
C ARG A 234 11.24 13.67 15.58
N ALA A 235 11.95 14.42 16.45
CA ALA A 235 11.75 15.85 16.62
C ALA A 235 12.10 16.63 15.35
N GLU A 236 13.20 16.29 14.67
CA GLU A 236 13.59 16.90 13.40
C GLU A 236 12.57 16.59 12.28
N ILE A 237 12.12 15.33 12.17
CA ILE A 237 11.06 14.94 11.23
C ILE A 237 9.76 15.73 11.50
N ALA A 238 9.33 15.79 12.76
CA ALA A 238 8.12 16.50 13.15
C ALA A 238 8.17 17.97 12.80
N ALA A 239 9.30 18.63 13.04
CA ALA A 239 9.48 20.04 12.72
C ALA A 239 9.34 20.33 11.21
N GLU A 240 9.96 19.52 10.37
CA GLU A 240 9.88 19.66 8.92
C GLU A 240 8.47 19.34 8.39
N LEU A 241 7.83 18.30 8.95
CA LEU A 241 6.46 17.97 8.57
C LEU A 241 5.46 19.04 8.95
N ARG A 242 5.61 19.68 10.13
CA ARG A 242 4.78 20.84 10.52
C ARG A 242 4.97 22.03 9.57
N GLY A 243 6.17 22.22 9.04
CA GLY A 243 6.44 23.24 8.01
C GLY A 243 5.75 22.94 6.69
N ALA A 244 5.77 21.65 6.26
CA ALA A 244 5.17 21.21 5.01
C ALA A 244 3.62 21.07 5.11
N PHE A 245 3.10 20.74 6.29
CA PHE A 245 1.69 20.54 6.60
C PHE A 245 1.33 21.33 7.86
N PRO A 246 1.11 22.64 7.74
CA PRO A 246 0.85 23.50 8.88
C PRO A 246 -0.48 23.14 9.55
N PRO A 247 -0.54 23.16 10.90
CA PRO A 247 -1.77 22.91 11.63
C PRO A 247 -2.77 24.06 11.42
N ALA A 248 -4.06 23.69 11.39
CA ALA A 248 -5.19 24.62 11.36
C ALA A 248 -6.12 24.37 12.57
N PRO A 249 -7.05 25.28 12.88
CA PRO A 249 -7.96 25.11 14.02
C PRO A 249 -8.79 23.83 14.00
N TYR A 250 -9.01 23.24 12.82
CA TYR A 250 -9.77 22.01 12.61
C TYR A 250 -8.91 20.76 12.42
N GLY A 251 -7.58 20.86 12.53
CA GLY A 251 -6.64 19.77 12.34
C GLY A 251 -5.58 20.04 11.27
N THR A 252 -4.76 19.06 10.95
CA THR A 252 -3.72 19.14 9.91
C THR A 252 -4.20 18.49 8.63
N LEU A 253 -4.18 19.23 7.52
CA LEU A 253 -4.54 18.67 6.21
C LEU A 253 -3.41 17.82 5.65
N LEU A 254 -3.72 16.58 5.32
CA LEU A 254 -2.83 15.66 4.59
C LEU A 254 -3.46 15.34 3.24
N PRO A 255 -3.13 16.07 2.16
CA PRO A 255 -3.50 15.66 0.81
C PRO A 255 -2.62 14.48 0.39
N PHE A 256 -3.24 13.31 0.26
CA PHE A 256 -2.55 12.06 0.00
C PHE A 256 -2.92 11.52 -1.39
N PRO A 257 -2.05 11.76 -2.41
CA PRO A 257 -2.33 11.36 -3.78
C PRO A 257 -2.13 9.87 -4.00
N ARG A 258 -2.99 9.28 -4.82
CA ARG A 258 -3.00 7.86 -5.16
C ARG A 258 -3.28 7.63 -6.63
N ILE A 259 -2.67 6.61 -7.20
CA ILE A 259 -2.94 6.10 -8.55
C ILE A 259 -3.79 4.85 -8.42
N PHE A 260 -4.80 4.76 -9.24
CA PHE A 260 -5.72 3.63 -9.34
C PHE A 260 -5.67 3.04 -10.74
N VAL A 261 -5.74 1.74 -10.82
CA VAL A 261 -5.79 1.00 -12.08
C VAL A 261 -6.75 -0.17 -11.93
N VAL A 262 -7.70 -0.27 -12.85
CA VAL A 262 -8.56 -1.43 -13.02
C VAL A 262 -8.46 -1.87 -14.47
N ALA A 263 -7.93 -3.05 -14.70
CA ALA A 263 -7.71 -3.60 -16.01
C ALA A 263 -8.50 -4.90 -16.17
N HIS A 264 -9.28 -4.99 -17.26
CA HIS A 264 -10.08 -6.17 -17.59
C HIS A 264 -9.49 -6.88 -18.80
N ARG A 265 -9.44 -8.21 -18.75
CA ARG A 265 -9.01 -9.03 -19.88
C ARG A 265 -10.11 -9.01 -20.95
N ILE A 266 -9.72 -8.63 -22.18
CA ILE A 266 -10.57 -8.64 -23.36
C ILE A 266 -10.76 -10.09 -23.85
#